data_1e0bdc99791c85fa009ff2981625c58e
#
_entry.id   1e0bdc99791c85fa009ff2981625c58e
#
_cell.length_a   1.000
_cell.length_b   1.000
_cell.length_c   1.000
_cell.angle_alpha   90.00
_cell.angle_beta   90.00
_cell.angle_gamma   90.00
#
_symmetry.space_group_name_H-M   'P 1'
#
loop_
_entity.id
_entity.type
_entity.pdbx_description
1 polymer ?
#
loop_
_entity_poly.entity_id
_entity_poly.type
_entity_poly.pdbx_seq_one_letter_code
_entity_poly.pdbx_strand_id
1 'polypeptide(L)'
;MKDILRIGEFSKLNNIPIRTLRFYDQIGLLKPYQVDPETNYRSYHIEQSSLVDAIQYLRQLDFSLEEIKEILSDIENSHLHKLIIDKYQQLIEEQKRIKKQLREIEIYQSGALLYQTKSHSQHLEIQTFPERSLYRFQIDSNIYQMSTEEYELHLRCFKQEIIQYNPFFNHFSRVGSIMPKENFISQNFDSKEFTLFDDEPIYHSHLTKSILPEGNYAIRYCKSFEEEIKLLPQFLLDIREQGYQIIGDYLCEVIHEPVSYTHLT
;
A
#
# COMPACT_ATOMS: atom_id res chain seq x y z
N MET A 1 -25.17 48.77 11.81
CA MET A 1 -24.11 48.05 11.09
C MET A 1 -24.47 48.11 9.62
N LYS A 2 -23.54 48.28 8.69
CA LYS A 2 -23.85 48.25 7.25
C LYS A 2 -24.19 46.81 6.85
N ASP A 3 -25.39 46.53 6.47
CA ASP A 3 -25.83 45.18 6.04
C ASP A 3 -25.35 44.86 4.59
N ILE A 4 -25.03 45.91 3.81
CA ILE A 4 -24.52 45.80 2.44
C ILE A 4 -23.06 46.25 2.41
N LEU A 5 -22.18 45.35 1.98
CA LEU A 5 -20.74 45.53 1.91
C LEU A 5 -20.26 45.58 0.46
N ARG A 6 -19.35 46.52 0.14
CA ARG A 6 -18.67 46.46 -1.17
C ARG A 6 -17.81 45.21 -1.25
N ILE A 7 -17.56 44.72 -2.48
CA ILE A 7 -16.78 43.48 -2.71
C ILE A 7 -15.46 43.45 -1.95
N GLY A 8 -14.76 44.58 -1.77
CA GLY A 8 -13.51 44.65 -1.01
C GLY A 8 -13.70 44.49 0.50
N GLU A 9 -14.78 45.01 1.05
CA GLU A 9 -15.15 44.89 2.47
C GLU A 9 -15.61 43.45 2.74
N PHE A 10 -16.44 42.86 1.86
CA PHE A 10 -16.93 41.51 1.95
C PHE A 10 -15.79 40.49 1.80
N SER A 11 -14.84 40.75 0.88
CA SER A 11 -13.62 39.95 0.69
C SER A 11 -12.77 39.87 1.96
N LYS A 12 -12.55 41.00 2.62
CA LYS A 12 -11.79 41.07 3.88
C LYS A 12 -12.51 40.36 5.03
N LEU A 13 -13.82 40.60 5.15
CA LEU A 13 -14.64 39.99 6.21
C LEU A 13 -14.62 38.46 6.15
N ASN A 14 -14.73 37.89 4.95
CA ASN A 14 -14.83 36.44 4.75
C ASN A 14 -13.49 35.79 4.38
N ASN A 15 -12.39 36.52 4.43
CA ASN A 15 -11.06 36.02 4.07
C ASN A 15 -11.02 35.31 2.71
N ILE A 16 -11.69 35.88 1.71
CA ILE A 16 -11.78 35.35 0.34
C ILE A 16 -11.29 36.38 -0.68
N PRO A 17 -10.40 36.03 -1.62
CA PRO A 17 -9.91 36.98 -2.62
C PRO A 17 -11.04 37.54 -3.49
N ILE A 18 -10.95 38.86 -3.82
CA ILE A 18 -11.91 39.52 -4.72
C ILE A 18 -12.06 38.79 -6.05
N ARG A 19 -10.94 38.28 -6.59
CA ARG A 19 -10.95 37.49 -7.84
C ARG A 19 -11.83 36.23 -7.72
N THR A 20 -11.83 35.59 -6.56
CA THR A 20 -12.64 34.40 -6.28
C THR A 20 -14.11 34.75 -6.19
N LEU A 21 -14.47 35.86 -5.54
CA LEU A 21 -15.84 36.34 -5.50
C LEU A 21 -16.38 36.69 -6.90
N ARG A 22 -15.55 37.32 -7.75
CA ARG A 22 -15.91 37.58 -9.15
C ARG A 22 -16.11 36.28 -9.94
N PHE A 23 -15.26 35.32 -9.70
CA PHE A 23 -15.36 33.99 -10.35
C PHE A 23 -16.62 33.25 -9.88
N TYR A 24 -16.95 33.28 -8.60
CA TYR A 24 -18.17 32.68 -8.07
C TYR A 24 -19.45 33.34 -8.64
N ASP A 25 -19.43 34.66 -8.84
CA ASP A 25 -20.51 35.37 -9.55
C ASP A 25 -20.59 34.89 -11.01
N GLN A 26 -19.47 34.80 -11.70
CA GLN A 26 -19.42 34.39 -13.10
C GLN A 26 -19.97 32.98 -13.35
N ILE A 27 -19.66 32.01 -12.47
CA ILE A 27 -20.17 30.62 -12.54
C ILE A 27 -21.54 30.46 -11.89
N GLY A 28 -22.08 31.54 -11.31
CA GLY A 28 -23.39 31.55 -10.64
C GLY A 28 -23.46 30.79 -9.31
N LEU A 29 -22.30 30.60 -8.63
CA LEU A 29 -22.21 29.97 -7.31
C LEU A 29 -22.55 30.93 -6.17
N LEU A 30 -22.09 32.20 -6.28
CA LEU A 30 -22.41 33.28 -5.34
C LEU A 30 -22.62 34.56 -6.11
N LYS A 31 -23.88 34.93 -6.33
CA LYS A 31 -24.22 36.18 -7.00
C LYS A 31 -24.16 37.35 -6.02
N PRO A 32 -23.69 38.55 -6.44
CA PRO A 32 -23.75 39.72 -5.61
C PRO A 32 -25.20 40.08 -5.33
N TYR A 33 -25.44 40.65 -4.15
CA TYR A 33 -26.79 41.15 -3.77
C TYR A 33 -27.26 42.25 -4.73
N GLN A 34 -26.29 43.10 -5.13
CA GLN A 34 -26.57 44.19 -6.06
C GLN A 34 -25.31 44.51 -6.89
N VAL A 35 -25.52 44.88 -8.13
CA VAL A 35 -24.49 45.42 -9.05
C VAL A 35 -24.93 46.83 -9.44
N ASP A 36 -24.05 47.79 -9.21
CA ASP A 36 -24.31 49.17 -9.61
C ASP A 36 -24.30 49.28 -11.16
N PRO A 37 -25.36 49.76 -11.77
CA PRO A 37 -25.52 49.76 -13.23
C PRO A 37 -24.56 50.74 -13.95
N GLU A 38 -24.08 51.81 -13.27
CA GLU A 38 -23.19 52.80 -13.86
C GLU A 38 -21.72 52.43 -13.69
N THR A 39 -21.37 51.90 -12.51
CA THR A 39 -19.97 51.62 -12.16
C THR A 39 -19.58 50.16 -12.23
N ASN A 40 -20.55 49.26 -12.39
CA ASN A 40 -20.35 47.83 -12.32
C ASN A 40 -19.77 47.30 -10.98
N TYR A 41 -19.86 48.12 -9.93
CA TYR A 41 -19.42 47.73 -8.60
C TYR A 41 -20.37 46.68 -7.98
N ARG A 42 -19.80 45.59 -7.46
CA ARG A 42 -20.52 44.54 -6.79
C ARG A 42 -20.61 44.81 -5.29
N SER A 43 -21.76 44.60 -4.72
CA SER A 43 -22.03 44.64 -3.30
C SER A 43 -22.73 43.36 -2.84
N TYR A 44 -22.41 42.93 -1.64
CA TYR A 44 -22.93 41.67 -1.04
C TYR A 44 -23.63 42.01 0.26
N HIS A 45 -24.69 41.27 0.56
CA HIS A 45 -25.36 41.37 1.86
C HIS A 45 -24.57 40.52 2.89
N ILE A 46 -24.48 41.00 4.14
CA ILE A 46 -23.70 40.32 5.18
C ILE A 46 -24.15 38.85 5.41
N GLU A 47 -25.44 38.58 5.28
CA GLU A 47 -25.99 37.21 5.38
C GLU A 47 -25.43 36.25 4.34
N GLN A 48 -24.89 36.76 3.22
CA GLN A 48 -24.24 35.91 2.22
C GLN A 48 -22.88 35.33 2.72
N SER A 49 -22.41 35.79 3.88
CA SER A 49 -21.22 35.21 4.52
C SER A 49 -21.42 33.73 4.88
N SER A 50 -22.61 33.35 5.32
CA SER A 50 -22.92 31.95 5.62
C SER A 50 -22.81 31.03 4.39
N LEU A 51 -23.15 31.56 3.21
CA LEU A 51 -22.99 30.84 1.95
C LEU A 51 -21.50 30.71 1.58
N VAL A 52 -20.70 31.74 1.82
CA VAL A 52 -19.24 31.68 1.63
C VAL A 52 -18.62 30.63 2.56
N ASP A 53 -19.03 30.62 3.83
CA ASP A 53 -18.56 29.63 4.81
C ASP A 53 -18.89 28.20 4.35
N ALA A 54 -20.11 27.97 3.88
CA ALA A 54 -20.53 26.67 3.35
C ALA A 54 -19.69 26.24 2.13
N ILE A 55 -19.46 27.16 1.18
CA ILE A 55 -18.62 26.90 0.02
C ILE A 55 -17.18 26.56 0.46
N GLN A 56 -16.58 27.35 1.35
CA GLN A 56 -15.22 27.12 1.84
C GLN A 56 -15.12 25.77 2.58
N TYR A 57 -16.09 25.43 3.41
CA TYR A 57 -16.14 24.15 4.11
C TYR A 57 -16.20 22.97 3.14
N LEU A 58 -17.09 23.00 2.16
CA LEU A 58 -17.21 21.95 1.15
C LEU A 58 -15.94 21.83 0.29
N ARG A 59 -15.29 22.97 -0.01
CA ARG A 59 -13.98 22.96 -0.69
C ARG A 59 -12.88 22.29 0.13
N GLN A 60 -12.87 22.44 1.45
CA GLN A 60 -11.93 21.75 2.33
C GLN A 60 -12.13 20.23 2.36
N LEU A 61 -13.33 19.79 2.02
CA LEU A 61 -13.68 18.38 1.85
C LEU A 61 -13.45 17.89 0.40
N ASP A 62 -12.76 18.69 -0.44
CA ASP A 62 -12.44 18.38 -1.83
C ASP A 62 -13.66 18.18 -2.74
N PHE A 63 -14.79 18.84 -2.45
CA PHE A 63 -15.86 18.92 -3.41
C PHE A 63 -15.51 19.90 -4.55
N SER A 64 -15.85 19.54 -5.79
CA SER A 64 -15.74 20.43 -6.94
C SER A 64 -16.74 21.59 -6.83
N LEU A 65 -16.52 22.67 -7.59
CA LEU A 65 -17.47 23.80 -7.57
C LEU A 65 -18.82 23.45 -8.19
N GLU A 66 -18.84 22.51 -9.12
CA GLU A 66 -20.04 21.94 -9.72
C GLU A 66 -20.87 21.19 -8.67
N GLU A 67 -20.24 20.27 -7.94
CA GLU A 67 -20.88 19.53 -6.85
C GLU A 67 -21.38 20.47 -5.74
N ILE A 68 -20.59 21.49 -5.37
CA ILE A 68 -21.00 22.51 -4.37
C ILE A 68 -22.23 23.26 -4.87
N LYS A 69 -22.28 23.62 -6.13
CA LYS A 69 -23.42 24.30 -6.71
C LYS A 69 -24.67 23.43 -6.68
N GLU A 70 -24.56 22.15 -6.98
CA GLU A 70 -25.65 21.18 -6.86
C GLU A 70 -26.12 21.06 -5.40
N ILE A 71 -25.20 20.89 -4.46
CA ILE A 71 -25.46 20.81 -3.02
C ILE A 71 -26.22 22.04 -2.52
N LEU A 72 -25.80 23.24 -2.93
CA LEU A 72 -26.42 24.49 -2.46
C LEU A 72 -27.71 24.84 -3.16
N SER A 73 -27.98 24.28 -4.34
CA SER A 73 -29.24 24.50 -5.07
C SER A 73 -30.38 23.60 -4.61
N ASP A 74 -30.11 22.50 -3.92
CA ASP A 74 -31.07 21.43 -3.65
C ASP A 74 -31.00 20.93 -2.20
N ILE A 75 -31.22 21.88 -1.25
CA ILE A 75 -31.11 21.62 0.20
C ILE A 75 -32.17 20.61 0.71
N GLU A 76 -33.27 20.42 0.00
CA GLU A 76 -34.37 19.53 0.41
C GLU A 76 -34.32 18.12 -0.17
N ASN A 77 -33.34 17.77 -1.01
CA ASN A 77 -33.35 16.54 -1.80
C ASN A 77 -32.41 15.44 -1.34
N SER A 78 -32.79 14.20 -1.58
CA SER A 78 -32.05 12.97 -1.36
C SER A 78 -30.66 12.92 -2.09
N HIS A 79 -30.46 13.79 -3.09
CA HIS A 79 -29.24 13.87 -3.90
C HIS A 79 -28.05 14.38 -3.09
N LEU A 80 -28.23 15.41 -2.24
CA LEU A 80 -27.19 15.89 -1.33
C LEU A 80 -26.66 14.78 -0.41
N HIS A 81 -27.57 14.02 0.18
CA HIS A 81 -27.19 12.94 1.08
C HIS A 81 -26.36 11.87 0.37
N LYS A 82 -26.72 11.56 -0.88
CA LYS A 82 -25.97 10.64 -1.73
C LYS A 82 -24.56 11.16 -2.04
N LEU A 83 -24.40 12.41 -2.47
CA LEU A 83 -23.11 13.02 -2.78
C LEU A 83 -22.16 12.98 -1.58
N ILE A 84 -22.67 13.27 -0.38
CA ILE A 84 -21.87 13.22 0.85
C ILE A 84 -21.47 11.77 1.18
N ILE A 85 -22.36 10.81 1.03
CA ILE A 85 -22.06 9.39 1.24
C ILE A 85 -21.02 8.90 0.23
N ASP A 86 -21.19 9.21 -1.05
CA ASP A 86 -20.26 8.82 -2.10
C ASP A 86 -18.86 9.39 -1.84
N LYS A 87 -18.77 10.67 -1.44
CA LYS A 87 -17.51 11.30 -1.05
C LYS A 87 -16.87 10.63 0.16
N TYR A 88 -17.67 10.33 1.18
CA TYR A 88 -17.17 9.60 2.35
C TYR A 88 -16.60 8.23 1.97
N GLN A 89 -17.28 7.48 1.12
CA GLN A 89 -16.80 6.18 0.63
C GLN A 89 -15.49 6.32 -0.16
N GLN A 90 -15.39 7.31 -1.04
CA GLN A 90 -14.15 7.61 -1.78
C GLN A 90 -12.98 7.88 -0.84
N LEU A 91 -13.18 8.68 0.20
CA LEU A 91 -12.13 8.99 1.18
C LEU A 91 -11.72 7.76 2.00
N ILE A 92 -12.65 6.88 2.36
CA ILE A 92 -12.34 5.61 3.02
C ILE A 92 -11.50 4.70 2.11
N GLU A 93 -11.85 4.58 0.84
CA GLU A 93 -11.07 3.77 -0.10
C GLU A 93 -9.67 4.37 -0.33
N GLU A 94 -9.56 5.70 -0.45
CA GLU A 94 -8.28 6.38 -0.55
C GLU A 94 -7.43 6.17 0.72
N GLN A 95 -8.02 6.26 1.90
CA GLN A 95 -7.33 5.97 3.15
C GLN A 95 -6.78 4.55 3.20
N LYS A 96 -7.57 3.56 2.76
CA LYS A 96 -7.12 2.15 2.68
C LYS A 96 -5.94 2.02 1.71
N ARG A 97 -6.03 2.68 0.54
CA ARG A 97 -4.97 2.69 -0.46
C ARG A 97 -3.68 3.27 0.10
N ILE A 98 -3.74 4.42 0.74
CA ILE A 98 -2.58 5.08 1.35
C ILE A 98 -1.96 4.20 2.45
N LYS A 99 -2.77 3.57 3.30
CA LYS A 99 -2.27 2.65 4.33
C LYS A 99 -1.50 1.48 3.72
N LYS A 100 -1.99 0.90 2.63
CA LYS A 100 -1.28 -0.17 1.91
C LYS A 100 0.06 0.32 1.35
N GLN A 101 0.08 1.47 0.71
CA GLN A 101 1.31 2.06 0.17
C GLN A 101 2.35 2.31 1.26
N LEU A 102 1.94 2.88 2.39
CA LEU A 102 2.85 3.12 3.53
C LEU A 102 3.43 1.81 4.05
N ARG A 103 2.61 0.77 4.20
CA ARG A 103 3.06 -0.56 4.64
C ARG A 103 4.11 -1.14 3.68
N GLU A 104 3.89 -1.08 2.37
CA GLU A 104 4.86 -1.58 1.39
C GLU A 104 6.19 -0.82 1.44
N ILE A 105 6.15 0.50 1.66
CA ILE A 105 7.36 1.32 1.85
C ILE A 105 8.10 0.90 3.12
N GLU A 106 7.41 0.70 4.24
CA GLU A 106 8.00 0.26 5.50
C GLU A 106 8.67 -1.11 5.37
N ILE A 107 8.04 -2.05 4.68
CA ILE A 107 8.59 -3.38 4.40
C ILE A 107 9.87 -3.25 3.57
N TYR A 108 9.82 -2.46 2.49
CA TYR A 108 10.99 -2.24 1.63
C TYR A 108 12.16 -1.61 2.40
N GLN A 109 11.89 -0.58 3.21
CA GLN A 109 12.92 0.08 4.03
C GLN A 109 13.53 -0.89 5.05
N SER A 110 12.70 -1.68 5.73
CA SER A 110 13.14 -2.67 6.72
C SER A 110 14.01 -3.75 6.07
N GLY A 111 13.60 -4.24 4.89
CA GLY A 111 14.35 -5.20 4.11
C GLY A 111 15.70 -4.65 3.65
N ALA A 112 15.74 -3.42 3.14
CA ALA A 112 16.98 -2.77 2.72
C ALA A 112 17.96 -2.58 3.89
N LEU A 113 17.48 -2.17 5.06
CA LEU A 113 18.29 -2.04 6.26
C LEU A 113 18.83 -3.40 6.72
N LEU A 114 18.00 -4.42 6.71
CA LEU A 114 18.39 -5.77 7.09
C LEU A 114 19.45 -6.33 6.11
N TYR A 115 19.28 -6.10 4.82
CA TYR A 115 20.28 -6.47 3.82
C TYR A 115 21.62 -5.79 4.07
N GLN A 116 21.63 -4.48 4.34
CA GLN A 116 22.88 -3.75 4.64
C GLN A 116 23.60 -4.29 5.88
N THR A 117 22.85 -4.68 6.91
CA THR A 117 23.41 -5.09 8.20
C THR A 117 23.76 -6.58 8.25
N LYS A 118 23.03 -7.43 7.54
CA LYS A 118 23.11 -8.90 7.66
C LYS A 118 23.67 -9.61 6.43
N SER A 119 23.78 -8.96 5.26
CA SER A 119 24.21 -9.62 4.02
C SER A 119 25.61 -10.26 4.10
N HIS A 120 26.41 -9.87 5.07
CA HIS A 120 27.74 -10.46 5.31
C HIS A 120 27.77 -11.45 6.48
N SER A 121 26.66 -11.65 7.17
CA SER A 121 26.53 -12.57 8.30
C SER A 121 26.16 -13.95 7.80
N GLN A 122 27.11 -14.88 7.80
CA GLN A 122 26.87 -16.29 7.46
C GLN A 122 26.65 -17.17 8.69
N HIS A 123 26.55 -16.57 9.87
CA HIS A 123 26.37 -17.32 11.12
C HIS A 123 24.91 -17.77 11.29
N LEU A 124 24.77 -18.93 11.92
CA LEU A 124 23.46 -19.38 12.42
C LEU A 124 23.01 -18.45 13.54
N GLU A 125 21.81 -17.91 13.42
CA GLU A 125 21.16 -17.13 14.46
C GLU A 125 19.87 -17.86 14.90
N ILE A 126 19.54 -17.81 16.18
CA ILE A 126 18.22 -18.27 16.68
C ILE A 126 17.41 -17.02 16.99
N GLN A 127 16.25 -16.91 16.35
CA GLN A 127 15.36 -15.78 16.55
C GLN A 127 13.95 -16.26 16.84
N THR A 128 13.29 -15.61 17.79
CA THR A 128 11.87 -15.85 18.06
C THR A 128 11.01 -15.01 17.15
N PHE A 129 10.10 -15.65 16.44
CA PHE A 129 9.07 -14.98 15.65
C PHE A 129 7.70 -15.20 16.25
N PRO A 130 6.81 -14.20 16.17
CA PRO A 130 5.39 -14.39 16.44
C PRO A 130 4.76 -15.28 15.37
N GLU A 131 3.52 -15.68 15.60
CA GLU A 131 2.72 -16.34 14.57
C GLU A 131 2.65 -15.48 13.29
N ARG A 132 2.89 -16.11 12.12
CA ARG A 132 2.88 -15.44 10.82
C ARG A 132 2.00 -16.18 9.82
N SER A 133 1.24 -15.45 9.03
CA SER A 133 0.49 -16.00 7.89
C SER A 133 1.37 -16.05 6.63
N LEU A 134 1.24 -17.12 5.86
CA LEU A 134 1.83 -17.23 4.54
C LEU A 134 0.84 -17.87 3.55
N TYR A 135 0.97 -17.51 2.30
CA TYR A 135 0.27 -18.12 1.18
C TYR A 135 1.22 -19.00 0.39
N ARG A 136 0.76 -20.18 -0.01
CA ARG A 136 1.53 -21.19 -0.74
C ARG A 136 0.96 -21.33 -2.14
N PHE A 137 1.85 -21.39 -3.13
CA PHE A 137 1.54 -21.59 -4.54
C PHE A 137 2.32 -22.80 -5.04
N GLN A 138 1.59 -23.86 -5.38
CA GLN A 138 2.16 -25.14 -5.83
C GLN A 138 2.61 -25.03 -7.28
N ILE A 139 3.77 -25.63 -7.57
CA ILE A 139 4.32 -25.80 -8.92
C ILE A 139 4.75 -27.26 -9.14
N ASP A 140 4.93 -27.66 -10.39
CA ASP A 140 5.26 -29.07 -10.72
C ASP A 140 6.77 -29.36 -10.70
N SER A 141 7.61 -28.34 -10.74
CA SER A 141 9.07 -28.46 -10.83
C SER A 141 9.77 -28.12 -9.51
N ASN A 142 10.96 -28.70 -9.28
CA ASN A 142 11.76 -28.41 -8.10
C ASN A 142 12.48 -27.06 -8.24
N ILE A 143 12.17 -26.09 -7.38
CA ILE A 143 12.72 -24.74 -7.37
C ILE A 143 14.27 -24.76 -7.33
N TYR A 144 14.86 -25.66 -6.56
CA TYR A 144 16.32 -25.74 -6.38
C TYR A 144 17.09 -26.42 -7.54
N GLN A 145 16.37 -26.90 -8.55
CA GLN A 145 16.93 -27.57 -9.75
C GLN A 145 16.58 -26.82 -11.06
N MET A 146 15.81 -25.76 -10.98
CA MET A 146 15.42 -24.96 -12.15
C MET A 146 16.59 -24.21 -12.75
N SER A 147 16.55 -23.99 -14.05
CA SER A 147 17.35 -22.93 -14.67
C SER A 147 16.86 -21.55 -14.22
N THR A 148 17.70 -20.54 -14.38
CA THR A 148 17.31 -19.14 -14.02
C THR A 148 16.07 -18.71 -14.81
N GLU A 149 15.96 -19.09 -16.09
CA GLU A 149 14.82 -18.75 -16.94
C GLU A 149 13.53 -19.41 -16.46
N GLU A 150 13.60 -20.69 -16.08
CA GLU A 150 12.42 -21.41 -15.54
C GLU A 150 11.98 -20.84 -14.21
N TYR A 151 12.91 -20.54 -13.32
CA TYR A 151 12.63 -19.89 -12.03
C TYR A 151 11.92 -18.55 -12.22
N GLU A 152 12.47 -17.69 -13.09
CA GLU A 152 11.88 -16.39 -13.39
C GLU A 152 10.47 -16.51 -14.00
N LEU A 153 10.25 -17.49 -14.88
CA LEU A 153 8.93 -17.73 -15.47
C LEU A 153 7.89 -18.07 -14.40
N HIS A 154 8.20 -19.04 -13.55
CA HIS A 154 7.30 -19.47 -12.48
C HIS A 154 7.07 -18.37 -11.45
N LEU A 155 8.12 -17.63 -11.08
CA LEU A 155 8.03 -16.49 -10.18
C LEU A 155 7.11 -15.39 -10.74
N ARG A 156 7.19 -15.11 -12.05
CA ARG A 156 6.31 -14.13 -12.70
C ARG A 156 4.85 -14.59 -12.73
N CYS A 157 4.60 -15.85 -13.01
CA CYS A 157 3.25 -16.42 -12.92
C CYS A 157 2.68 -16.25 -11.50
N PHE A 158 3.46 -16.60 -10.49
CA PHE A 158 3.05 -16.43 -9.09
C PHE A 158 2.79 -14.95 -8.73
N LYS A 159 3.69 -14.05 -9.11
CA LYS A 159 3.51 -12.60 -8.87
C LYS A 159 2.27 -12.04 -9.60
N GLN A 160 1.96 -12.51 -10.79
CA GLN A 160 0.75 -12.09 -11.52
C GLN A 160 -0.53 -12.50 -10.80
N GLU A 161 -0.57 -13.69 -10.21
CA GLU A 161 -1.70 -14.11 -9.37
C GLU A 161 -1.92 -13.17 -8.17
N ILE A 162 -0.84 -12.73 -7.52
CA ILE A 162 -0.91 -11.84 -6.35
C ILE A 162 -1.36 -10.43 -6.74
N ILE A 163 -0.82 -9.87 -7.83
CA ILE A 163 -1.11 -8.48 -8.27
C ILE A 163 -2.60 -8.27 -8.56
N GLN A 164 -3.32 -9.28 -9.00
CA GLN A 164 -4.76 -9.18 -9.23
C GLN A 164 -5.52 -8.78 -7.95
N TYR A 165 -5.00 -9.11 -6.78
CA TYR A 165 -5.62 -8.86 -5.47
C TYR A 165 -4.94 -7.75 -4.67
N ASN A 166 -3.64 -7.56 -4.87
CA ASN A 166 -2.87 -6.49 -4.26
C ASN A 166 -2.03 -5.76 -5.32
N PRO A 167 -2.56 -4.70 -5.97
CA PRO A 167 -1.83 -3.95 -6.99
C PRO A 167 -0.62 -3.18 -6.43
N PHE A 168 -0.49 -3.05 -5.12
CA PHE A 168 0.66 -2.45 -4.44
C PHE A 168 1.67 -3.47 -3.94
N PHE A 169 1.50 -4.75 -4.31
CA PHE A 169 2.41 -5.80 -3.90
C PHE A 169 3.86 -5.45 -4.26
N ASN A 170 4.72 -5.48 -3.25
CA ASN A 170 6.14 -5.26 -3.44
C ASN A 170 6.79 -6.47 -4.11
N HIS A 171 7.17 -6.32 -5.38
CA HIS A 171 7.82 -7.36 -6.17
C HIS A 171 9.23 -7.74 -5.69
N PHE A 172 9.79 -6.99 -4.74
CA PHE A 172 11.19 -7.09 -4.33
C PHE A 172 11.40 -7.79 -2.98
N SER A 173 10.34 -8.22 -2.31
CA SER A 173 10.44 -8.86 -1.00
C SER A 173 9.25 -9.77 -0.70
N ARG A 174 9.38 -10.58 0.37
CA ARG A 174 8.34 -11.45 0.95
C ARG A 174 7.95 -12.68 0.12
N VAL A 175 8.41 -12.80 -1.11
CA VAL A 175 8.29 -14.04 -1.87
C VAL A 175 9.41 -14.97 -1.42
N GLY A 176 9.12 -16.25 -1.33
CA GLY A 176 10.08 -17.25 -0.95
C GLY A 176 9.69 -18.63 -1.42
N SER A 177 10.25 -19.64 -0.79
CA SER A 177 9.91 -21.04 -1.02
C SER A 177 9.77 -21.79 0.30
N ILE A 178 9.05 -22.89 0.27
CA ILE A 178 8.96 -23.82 1.39
C ILE A 178 9.38 -25.22 0.96
N MET A 179 10.21 -25.86 1.76
CA MET A 179 10.67 -27.22 1.55
C MET A 179 10.23 -28.10 2.73
N PRO A 180 9.59 -29.23 2.49
CA PRO A 180 9.22 -30.17 3.55
C PRO A 180 10.42 -30.52 4.43
N LYS A 181 10.20 -30.58 5.74
CA LYS A 181 11.23 -30.91 6.74
C LYS A 181 12.00 -32.18 6.39
N GLU A 182 11.29 -33.19 5.93
CA GLU A 182 11.86 -34.49 5.55
C GLU A 182 12.88 -34.35 4.42
N ASN A 183 12.57 -33.50 3.42
CA ASN A 183 13.47 -33.23 2.30
C ASN A 183 14.71 -32.48 2.75
N PHE A 184 14.57 -31.49 3.64
CA PHE A 184 15.69 -30.74 4.19
C PHE A 184 16.59 -31.63 5.05
N ILE A 185 16.03 -32.43 5.97
CA ILE A 185 16.78 -33.30 6.87
C ILE A 185 17.53 -34.41 6.11
N SER A 186 16.92 -34.97 5.06
CA SER A 186 17.53 -36.00 4.21
C SER A 186 18.49 -35.44 3.16
N GLN A 187 18.64 -34.14 3.08
CA GLN A 187 19.44 -33.43 2.04
C GLN A 187 18.95 -33.71 0.61
N ASN A 188 17.69 -34.09 0.47
CA ASN A 188 17.00 -34.12 -0.81
C ASN A 188 16.32 -32.76 -1.04
N PHE A 189 17.10 -31.75 -1.38
CA PHE A 189 16.61 -30.36 -1.49
C PHE A 189 15.60 -30.22 -2.63
N ASP A 190 14.36 -30.66 -2.36
CA ASP A 190 13.21 -30.58 -3.26
C ASP A 190 12.13 -29.69 -2.65
N SER A 191 11.86 -28.57 -3.33
CA SER A 191 10.81 -27.63 -3.01
C SER A 191 9.99 -27.35 -4.26
N LYS A 192 8.67 -27.48 -4.14
CA LYS A 192 7.71 -27.28 -5.24
C LYS A 192 6.66 -26.23 -4.92
N GLU A 193 6.95 -25.34 -3.99
CA GLU A 193 6.01 -24.31 -3.58
C GLU A 193 6.71 -22.97 -3.40
N PHE A 194 6.20 -21.96 -4.08
CA PHE A 194 6.46 -20.59 -3.73
C PHE A 194 5.61 -20.17 -2.54
N THR A 195 6.10 -19.22 -1.78
CA THR A 195 5.42 -18.65 -0.62
C THR A 195 5.38 -17.13 -0.68
N LEU A 196 4.35 -16.57 -0.07
CA LEU A 196 4.23 -15.14 0.17
C LEU A 196 3.85 -14.92 1.63
N PHE A 197 4.65 -14.15 2.37
CA PHE A 197 4.29 -13.70 3.70
C PHE A 197 3.37 -12.49 3.61
N ASP A 198 2.10 -12.65 3.97
CA ASP A 198 1.14 -11.57 4.05
C ASP A 198 0.08 -11.86 5.12
N ASP A 199 -0.17 -10.85 5.97
CA ASP A 199 -1.19 -10.93 7.02
C ASP A 199 -2.57 -10.54 6.49
N GLU A 200 -2.65 -9.89 5.31
CA GLU A 200 -3.93 -9.57 4.69
C GLU A 200 -4.54 -10.82 4.04
N PRO A 201 -5.86 -11.01 4.15
CA PRO A 201 -6.51 -12.14 3.51
C PRO A 201 -6.50 -11.98 1.97
N ILE A 202 -5.91 -12.97 1.30
CA ILE A 202 -5.97 -13.12 -0.15
C ILE A 202 -6.99 -14.23 -0.44
N TYR A 203 -8.09 -13.86 -1.08
CA TYR A 203 -9.15 -14.80 -1.45
C TYR A 203 -8.93 -15.29 -2.87
N HIS A 204 -8.12 -16.34 -3.04
CA HIS A 204 -7.86 -16.92 -4.35
C HIS A 204 -7.80 -18.45 -4.34
N SER A 205 -8.28 -19.08 -5.42
CA SER A 205 -8.39 -20.53 -5.53
C SER A 205 -7.06 -21.29 -5.67
N HIS A 206 -6.01 -20.61 -6.15
CA HIS A 206 -4.69 -21.21 -6.38
C HIS A 206 -3.70 -21.00 -5.23
N LEU A 207 -4.09 -20.21 -4.22
CA LEU A 207 -3.26 -19.95 -3.06
C LEU A 207 -3.82 -20.63 -1.81
N THR A 208 -2.99 -21.42 -1.16
CA THR A 208 -3.35 -22.05 0.12
C THR A 208 -2.77 -21.26 1.26
N LYS A 209 -3.62 -20.75 2.16
CA LYS A 209 -3.17 -20.09 3.38
C LYS A 209 -2.64 -21.11 4.38
N SER A 210 -1.47 -20.83 4.93
CA SER A 210 -0.86 -21.57 6.04
C SER A 210 -0.43 -20.62 7.14
N ILE A 211 -0.29 -21.16 8.34
CA ILE A 211 0.14 -20.39 9.52
C ILE A 211 1.44 -21.00 10.01
N LEU A 212 2.46 -20.17 10.14
CA LEU A 212 3.68 -20.52 10.85
C LEU A 212 3.48 -20.21 12.33
N PRO A 213 3.67 -21.18 13.23
CA PRO A 213 3.46 -20.96 14.65
C PRO A 213 4.48 -19.98 15.23
N GLU A 214 4.10 -19.32 16.31
CA GLU A 214 5.08 -18.63 17.16
C GLU A 214 6.15 -19.62 17.65
N GLY A 215 7.42 -19.20 17.59
CA GLY A 215 8.50 -20.09 18.05
C GLY A 215 9.89 -19.58 17.72
N ASN A 216 10.87 -20.43 18.05
CA ASN A 216 12.26 -20.18 17.74
C ASN A 216 12.62 -20.77 16.39
N TYR A 217 13.20 -19.93 15.53
CA TYR A 217 13.63 -20.29 14.19
C TYR A 217 15.14 -20.16 14.09
N ALA A 218 15.76 -21.17 13.51
CA ALA A 218 17.15 -21.08 13.06
C ALA A 218 17.18 -20.29 11.76
N ILE A 219 18.04 -19.27 11.69
CA ILE A 219 18.11 -18.35 10.55
C ILE A 219 19.54 -18.27 10.05
N ARG A 220 19.68 -18.19 8.73
CA ARG A 220 20.90 -17.81 8.04
C ARG A 220 20.58 -16.85 6.92
N TYR A 221 21.37 -15.79 6.80
CA TYR A 221 21.23 -14.82 5.73
C TYR A 221 22.12 -15.20 4.54
N CYS A 222 21.54 -15.07 3.33
CA CYS A 222 22.23 -15.32 2.06
C CYS A 222 22.05 -14.10 1.15
N LYS A 223 23.02 -13.84 0.29
CA LYS A 223 22.97 -12.70 -0.64
C LYS A 223 22.22 -13.01 -1.93
N SER A 224 22.13 -14.27 -2.28
CA SER A 224 21.49 -14.73 -3.51
C SER A 224 20.96 -16.14 -3.33
N PHE A 225 20.05 -16.54 -4.23
CA PHE A 225 19.54 -17.90 -4.31
C PHE A 225 20.65 -18.94 -4.55
N GLU A 226 21.67 -18.61 -5.36
CA GLU A 226 22.82 -19.50 -5.59
C GLU A 226 23.66 -19.70 -4.32
N GLU A 227 23.81 -18.68 -3.50
CA GLU A 227 24.49 -18.79 -2.21
C GLU A 227 23.68 -19.62 -1.23
N GLU A 228 22.37 -19.46 -1.20
CA GLU A 228 21.45 -20.28 -0.41
C GLU A 228 21.65 -21.75 -0.70
N ILE A 229 21.57 -22.17 -1.99
CA ILE A 229 21.75 -23.57 -2.41
C ILE A 229 23.07 -24.14 -1.89
N LYS A 230 24.14 -23.38 -1.98
CA LYS A 230 25.48 -23.82 -1.51
C LYS A 230 25.55 -23.96 0.01
N LEU A 231 24.79 -23.15 0.74
CA LEU A 231 24.83 -23.11 2.20
C LEU A 231 23.84 -24.08 2.86
N LEU A 232 22.86 -24.64 2.13
CA LEU A 232 21.88 -25.57 2.70
C LEU A 232 22.48 -26.74 3.49
N PRO A 233 23.49 -27.48 2.97
CA PRO A 233 24.10 -28.61 3.71
C PRO A 233 24.78 -28.12 5.00
N GLN A 234 25.50 -27.00 4.93
CA GLN A 234 26.19 -26.45 6.10
C GLN A 234 25.22 -25.91 7.13
N PHE A 235 24.12 -25.31 6.69
CA PHE A 235 23.07 -24.83 7.57
C PHE A 235 22.45 -25.97 8.40
N LEU A 236 22.17 -27.11 7.77
CA LEU A 236 21.70 -28.31 8.44
C LEU A 236 22.71 -28.83 9.48
N LEU A 237 24.00 -28.86 9.12
CA LEU A 237 25.07 -29.30 10.03
C LEU A 237 25.17 -28.38 11.25
N ASP A 238 25.21 -27.07 11.05
CA ASP A 238 25.33 -26.08 12.12
C ASP A 238 24.15 -26.19 13.13
N ILE A 239 22.92 -26.41 12.63
CA ILE A 239 21.74 -26.63 13.49
C ILE A 239 21.95 -27.88 14.39
N ARG A 240 22.45 -28.98 13.81
CA ARG A 240 22.70 -30.22 14.54
C ARG A 240 23.87 -30.10 15.53
N GLU A 241 24.93 -29.43 15.15
CA GLU A 241 26.11 -29.22 16.04
C GLU A 241 25.76 -28.34 17.25
N GLN A 242 24.82 -27.40 17.09
CA GLN A 242 24.30 -26.62 18.21
C GLN A 242 23.25 -27.34 19.06
N GLY A 243 22.95 -28.60 18.72
CA GLY A 243 22.04 -29.46 19.50
C GLY A 243 20.55 -29.18 19.28
N TYR A 244 20.18 -28.43 18.26
CA TYR A 244 18.78 -28.15 17.94
C TYR A 244 18.14 -29.26 17.14
N GLN A 245 16.85 -29.51 17.42
CA GLN A 245 16.01 -30.41 16.66
C GLN A 245 15.10 -29.63 15.72
N ILE A 246 15.13 -29.99 14.44
CA ILE A 246 14.24 -29.40 13.42
C ILE A 246 12.86 -30.00 13.57
N ILE A 247 11.86 -29.18 13.83
CA ILE A 247 10.46 -29.58 14.03
C ILE A 247 9.53 -29.15 12.89
N GLY A 248 9.91 -28.10 12.15
CA GLY A 248 9.13 -27.53 11.03
C GLY A 248 9.86 -27.56 9.70
N ASP A 249 9.18 -27.13 8.67
CA ASP A 249 9.68 -27.04 7.30
C ASP A 249 10.80 -26.00 7.16
N TYR A 250 11.64 -26.16 6.15
CA TYR A 250 12.60 -25.13 5.74
C TYR A 250 11.86 -24.05 4.94
N LEU A 251 12.18 -22.79 5.23
CA LEU A 251 11.60 -21.61 4.59
C LEU A 251 12.72 -20.72 4.06
N CYS A 252 12.62 -20.36 2.80
CA CYS A 252 13.34 -19.23 2.23
C CYS A 252 12.41 -18.03 2.16
N GLU A 253 12.88 -16.87 2.55
CA GLU A 253 12.15 -15.60 2.43
C GLU A 253 13.07 -14.57 1.81
N VAL A 254 12.68 -13.99 0.68
CA VAL A 254 13.38 -12.86 0.07
C VAL A 254 13.04 -11.59 0.84
N ILE A 255 14.00 -11.12 1.64
CA ILE A 255 13.83 -9.93 2.47
C ILE A 255 14.01 -8.66 1.63
N HIS A 256 14.97 -8.69 0.71
CA HIS A 256 15.28 -7.56 -0.15
C HIS A 256 15.94 -8.09 -1.43
N GLU A 257 15.41 -7.71 -2.57
CA GLU A 257 15.99 -7.99 -3.87
C GLU A 257 16.63 -6.68 -4.39
N PRO A 258 17.96 -6.55 -4.34
CA PRO A 258 18.62 -5.37 -4.87
C PRO A 258 18.44 -5.33 -6.39
N VAL A 259 17.92 -4.22 -6.90
CA VAL A 259 17.83 -3.99 -8.36
C VAL A 259 19.24 -3.86 -8.90
N SER A 260 19.76 -4.94 -9.46
CA SER A 260 21.08 -4.95 -10.10
C SER A 260 20.90 -4.52 -11.56
N TYR A 261 21.36 -3.31 -11.90
CA TYR A 261 21.45 -2.85 -13.29
C TYR A 261 22.56 -3.55 -14.08
N THR A 262 23.28 -4.50 -13.50
CA THR A 262 24.43 -5.16 -14.11
C THR A 262 24.09 -6.27 -15.11
N HIS A 263 22.82 -6.56 -15.36
CA HIS A 263 22.39 -7.56 -16.34
C HIS A 263 21.77 -6.97 -17.62
N LEU A 264 22.01 -5.69 -17.92
CA LEU A 264 21.59 -5.02 -19.14
C LEU A 264 22.81 -4.72 -20.06
N THR A 265 23.71 -5.67 -20.22
CA THR A 265 24.73 -5.64 -21.26
C THR A 265 24.62 -6.88 -22.13
#